data_b6d3f620144825badb21c78600db0471
#
_entry.id   b6d3f620144825badb21c78600db0471
#
_cell.length_a   1.000
_cell.length_b   1.000
_cell.length_c   1.000
_cell.angle_alpha   90.00
_cell.angle_beta   90.00
_cell.angle_gamma   90.00
#
_symmetry.space_group_name_H-M   'P 1'
#
loop_
_entity.id
_entity.type
_entity.pdbx_description
1 polymer ?
#
loop_
_entity_poly.entity_id
_entity_poly.type
_entity_poly.pdbx_seq_one_letter_code
_entity_poly.pdbx_strand_id
1 'polypeptide(L)'
;IKRDRNHTAVIIWSMGNESGYGKNFEKLYDLSKAIDPTRPVQYEGGGYNAKSDIYCPMYARIWSLHRHVTQRDARPLILCEYAHAMGNSEGNLKDYWDLIYKHDQLQGGFIWDWVDQALDKQDPATGKTYWAYGGDFGKDNKPNDGMFCMNGIMRPDLTPKAQYFEVKKVYQNVGVKAIDMKQGQIEIFNKNYFEPLKNYQIVWSLYKDGVCVKKNQPLQGAKNIVGPREKGIYTLPYDYASLDANSEYFVTVQFLLGKDMPWAKKGYVQMEEQLRVKGADVAAPSIAAVAKTGKAMKYQLDKAAKRASITGENFQVAFDLNTGAIYSLKYGNQIIIKDGNGPQLDAYRAPTDNDAGIGYHNAWFKNGLYDLPMHNHHWKCY
;
A
#
# COMPACT_ATOMS: atom_id res chain seq x y z
N ILE A 1 -20.52 -29.78 7.04
CA ILE A 1 -21.10 -29.15 8.23
C ILE A 1 -21.17 -30.13 9.39
N LYS A 2 -21.85 -31.28 9.30
CA LYS A 2 -22.01 -32.24 10.42
C LYS A 2 -20.66 -32.66 11.02
N ARG A 3 -19.61 -32.88 10.20
CA ARG A 3 -18.26 -33.24 10.66
C ARG A 3 -17.63 -32.12 11.49
N ASP A 4 -17.76 -30.86 11.03
CA ASP A 4 -16.95 -29.75 11.50
C ASP A 4 -17.71 -28.76 12.40
N ARG A 5 -19.03 -28.94 12.64
CA ARG A 5 -19.84 -27.99 13.41
C ARG A 5 -19.41 -27.82 14.88
N ASN A 6 -18.66 -28.77 15.42
CA ASN A 6 -18.15 -28.70 16.79
C ASN A 6 -16.80 -27.97 16.89
N HIS A 7 -16.19 -27.56 15.75
CA HIS A 7 -14.99 -26.76 15.74
C HIS A 7 -15.36 -25.28 15.94
N THR A 8 -15.03 -24.73 17.09
CA THR A 8 -15.36 -23.35 17.46
C THR A 8 -14.68 -22.29 16.62
N ALA A 9 -13.54 -22.63 15.99
CA ALA A 9 -12.83 -21.74 15.06
C ALA A 9 -13.59 -21.54 13.72
N VAL A 10 -14.51 -22.44 13.37
CA VAL A 10 -15.37 -22.27 12.19
C VAL A 10 -16.50 -21.33 12.57
N ILE A 11 -16.50 -20.12 12.07
CA ILE A 11 -17.49 -19.10 12.42
C ILE A 11 -18.48 -18.78 11.28
N ILE A 12 -18.14 -19.14 10.04
CA ILE A 12 -18.94 -18.93 8.84
C ILE A 12 -18.83 -20.16 7.94
N TRP A 13 -19.95 -20.57 7.31
CA TRP A 13 -19.96 -21.61 6.29
C TRP A 13 -19.91 -21.00 4.90
N SER A 14 -18.99 -21.44 4.03
CA SER A 14 -18.99 -21.11 2.62
C SER A 14 -19.56 -22.28 1.81
N MET A 15 -20.43 -21.98 0.85
CA MET A 15 -21.05 -22.99 0.00
C MET A 15 -20.20 -23.39 -1.22
N GLY A 16 -19.11 -22.69 -1.49
CA GLY A 16 -18.23 -22.98 -2.63
C GLY A 16 -17.49 -21.76 -3.14
N ASN A 17 -16.88 -21.91 -4.31
CA ASN A 17 -16.10 -20.89 -4.99
C ASN A 17 -16.34 -20.94 -6.50
N GLU A 18 -16.63 -19.78 -7.11
CA GLU A 18 -16.67 -19.52 -8.57
C GLU A 18 -17.45 -20.55 -9.42
N SER A 19 -18.55 -21.06 -8.89
CA SER A 19 -19.32 -22.13 -9.55
C SER A 19 -20.66 -21.67 -10.10
N GLY A 20 -20.83 -20.37 -10.38
CA GLY A 20 -22.08 -19.76 -10.80
C GLY A 20 -23.13 -19.73 -9.68
N TYR A 21 -24.40 -19.47 -10.01
CA TYR A 21 -25.48 -19.45 -9.03
C TYR A 21 -26.76 -20.05 -9.59
N GLY A 22 -27.53 -20.73 -8.76
CA GLY A 22 -28.79 -21.33 -9.15
C GLY A 22 -29.45 -22.13 -8.03
N LYS A 23 -30.52 -22.85 -8.36
CA LYS A 23 -31.34 -23.60 -7.40
C LYS A 23 -30.58 -24.55 -6.47
N ASN A 24 -29.44 -25.08 -6.92
CA ASN A 24 -28.61 -25.95 -6.09
C ASN A 24 -27.99 -25.19 -4.92
N PHE A 25 -27.52 -23.96 -5.14
CA PHE A 25 -26.98 -23.10 -4.08
C PHE A 25 -28.08 -22.63 -3.12
N GLU A 26 -29.29 -22.36 -3.61
CA GLU A 26 -30.43 -22.04 -2.74
C GLU A 26 -30.77 -23.22 -1.81
N LYS A 27 -30.80 -24.44 -2.34
CA LYS A 27 -31.00 -25.66 -1.54
C LYS A 27 -29.85 -25.92 -0.56
N LEU A 28 -28.60 -25.67 -0.97
CA LEU A 28 -27.43 -25.80 -0.09
C LEU A 28 -27.50 -24.80 1.07
N TYR A 29 -27.93 -23.57 0.82
CA TYR A 29 -28.16 -22.60 1.87
C TYR A 29 -29.21 -23.10 2.87
N ASP A 30 -30.41 -23.50 2.38
CA ASP A 30 -31.49 -23.98 3.22
C ASP A 30 -31.08 -25.21 4.05
N LEU A 31 -30.37 -26.16 3.44
CA LEU A 31 -29.84 -27.35 4.12
C LEU A 31 -28.77 -26.98 5.16
N SER A 32 -27.90 -26.05 4.84
CA SER A 32 -26.86 -25.57 5.76
C SER A 32 -27.47 -24.96 7.01
N LYS A 33 -28.46 -24.11 6.84
CA LYS A 33 -29.22 -23.47 7.94
C LYS A 33 -30.05 -24.47 8.74
N ALA A 34 -30.58 -25.53 8.09
CA ALA A 34 -31.29 -26.61 8.78
C ALA A 34 -30.35 -27.47 9.65
N ILE A 35 -29.10 -27.66 9.23
CA ILE A 35 -28.09 -28.43 9.99
C ILE A 35 -27.45 -27.58 11.10
N ASP A 36 -27.13 -26.33 10.80
CA ASP A 36 -26.51 -25.38 11.73
C ASP A 36 -27.13 -23.99 11.59
N PRO A 37 -28.17 -23.67 12.37
CA PRO A 37 -28.80 -22.36 12.31
C PRO A 37 -28.00 -21.26 13.01
N THR A 38 -26.90 -21.60 13.71
CA THR A 38 -26.16 -20.69 14.56
C THR A 38 -25.12 -19.87 13.81
N ARG A 39 -24.59 -20.40 12.69
CA ARG A 39 -23.55 -19.74 11.91
C ARG A 39 -24.11 -19.12 10.64
N PRO A 40 -23.55 -17.96 10.23
CA PRO A 40 -23.83 -17.40 8.91
C PRO A 40 -23.35 -18.34 7.78
N VAL A 41 -24.06 -18.25 6.66
CA VAL A 41 -23.72 -18.98 5.42
C VAL A 41 -23.47 -17.95 4.33
N GLN A 42 -22.37 -18.10 3.58
CA GLN A 42 -22.00 -17.20 2.50
C GLN A 42 -21.77 -17.91 1.18
N TYR A 43 -21.96 -17.18 0.08
CA TYR A 43 -21.55 -17.54 -1.27
C TYR A 43 -21.47 -16.32 -2.17
N GLU A 44 -20.39 -16.18 -2.94
CA GLU A 44 -20.14 -14.99 -3.77
C GLU A 44 -20.91 -14.96 -5.10
N GLY A 45 -21.15 -16.15 -5.69
CA GLY A 45 -21.58 -16.28 -7.08
C GLY A 45 -22.96 -15.71 -7.41
N GLY A 46 -23.81 -15.45 -6.44
CA GLY A 46 -25.15 -14.89 -6.67
C GLY A 46 -25.25 -13.37 -6.46
N GLY A 47 -24.19 -12.73 -6.04
CA GLY A 47 -24.16 -11.28 -5.77
C GLY A 47 -25.28 -10.86 -4.81
N TYR A 48 -25.96 -9.77 -5.12
CA TYR A 48 -27.06 -9.26 -4.28
C TYR A 48 -28.31 -10.16 -4.25
N ASN A 49 -28.49 -11.03 -5.25
CA ASN A 49 -29.66 -11.91 -5.36
C ASN A 49 -29.44 -13.27 -4.68
N ALA A 50 -28.24 -13.56 -4.19
CA ALA A 50 -27.95 -14.82 -3.55
C ALA A 50 -28.68 -14.99 -2.22
N LYS A 51 -29.14 -16.22 -1.93
CA LYS A 51 -29.39 -16.66 -0.57
C LYS A 51 -28.06 -16.75 0.16
N SER A 52 -27.68 -15.71 0.86
CA SER A 52 -26.42 -15.57 1.60
C SER A 52 -26.65 -14.59 2.76
N ASP A 53 -26.20 -14.94 3.94
CA ASP A 53 -26.28 -14.06 5.12
C ASP A 53 -25.29 -12.89 5.02
N ILE A 54 -24.27 -13.04 4.18
CA ILE A 54 -23.20 -12.06 3.99
C ILE A 54 -23.11 -11.74 2.50
N TYR A 55 -23.01 -10.46 2.15
CA TYR A 55 -22.63 -10.06 0.80
C TYR A 55 -21.10 -10.18 0.68
N CYS A 56 -20.60 -11.09 -0.16
CA CYS A 56 -19.19 -11.46 -0.20
C CYS A 56 -18.62 -11.43 -1.63
N PRO A 57 -18.47 -10.24 -2.24
CA PRO A 57 -17.94 -10.10 -3.59
C PRO A 57 -16.42 -10.34 -3.63
N MET A 58 -15.92 -10.89 -4.76
CA MET A 58 -14.50 -10.95 -5.06
C MET A 58 -14.02 -9.64 -5.66
N TYR A 59 -12.83 -9.18 -5.24
CA TYR A 59 -12.09 -8.05 -5.84
C TYR A 59 -12.93 -6.78 -6.08
N ALA A 60 -13.98 -6.58 -5.30
CA ALA A 60 -14.81 -5.39 -5.42
C ALA A 60 -13.99 -4.13 -5.16
N ARG A 61 -14.14 -3.12 -6.01
CA ARG A 61 -13.41 -1.86 -5.92
C ARG A 61 -13.94 -0.99 -4.78
N ILE A 62 -13.14 -0.07 -4.28
CA ILE A 62 -13.48 0.83 -3.16
C ILE A 62 -14.82 1.56 -3.39
N TRP A 63 -15.06 2.04 -4.63
CA TRP A 63 -16.34 2.67 -4.97
C TRP A 63 -17.55 1.72 -4.85
N SER A 64 -17.34 0.42 -5.08
CA SER A 64 -18.38 -0.59 -4.92
C SER A 64 -18.71 -0.85 -3.44
N LEU A 65 -17.71 -0.85 -2.56
CA LEU A 65 -17.90 -0.91 -1.12
C LEU A 65 -18.68 0.32 -0.63
N HIS A 66 -18.28 1.51 -1.09
CA HIS A 66 -18.99 2.74 -0.77
C HIS A 66 -20.46 2.69 -1.24
N ARG A 67 -20.71 2.16 -2.44
CA ARG A 67 -22.07 1.96 -2.95
C ARG A 67 -22.87 1.00 -2.05
N HIS A 68 -22.26 -0.10 -1.57
CA HIS A 68 -22.94 -1.06 -0.71
C HIS A 68 -23.48 -0.41 0.57
N VAL A 69 -22.69 0.42 1.25
CA VAL A 69 -23.10 1.09 2.49
C VAL A 69 -24.13 2.19 2.26
N THR A 70 -24.28 2.67 1.03
CA THR A 70 -25.34 3.65 0.67
C THR A 70 -26.60 3.00 0.13
N GLN A 71 -26.57 1.70 -0.18
CA GLN A 71 -27.73 0.90 -0.56
C GLN A 71 -28.47 0.42 0.70
N ARG A 72 -29.72 0.01 0.51
CA ARG A 72 -30.56 -0.50 1.63
C ARG A 72 -30.35 -2.00 1.92
N ASP A 73 -29.28 -2.61 1.44
CA ASP A 73 -28.94 -3.99 1.81
C ASP A 73 -28.38 -3.98 3.23
N ALA A 74 -29.05 -4.66 4.15
CA ALA A 74 -28.66 -4.70 5.56
C ALA A 74 -27.57 -5.76 5.86
N ARG A 75 -27.19 -6.59 4.88
CA ARG A 75 -26.18 -7.63 5.09
C ARG A 75 -24.79 -7.02 5.31
N PRO A 76 -23.97 -7.60 6.20
CA PRO A 76 -22.58 -7.23 6.26
C PRO A 76 -21.87 -7.58 4.94
N LEU A 77 -20.85 -6.80 4.58
CA LEU A 77 -19.98 -7.08 3.45
C LEU A 77 -18.63 -7.60 3.95
N ILE A 78 -18.23 -8.76 3.43
CA ILE A 78 -16.90 -9.32 3.59
C ILE A 78 -16.38 -9.64 2.18
N LEU A 79 -15.23 -9.06 1.79
CA LEU A 79 -14.59 -9.44 0.54
C LEU A 79 -14.05 -10.87 0.67
N CYS A 80 -14.67 -11.83 0.00
CA CYS A 80 -14.21 -13.23 0.08
C CYS A 80 -12.83 -13.42 -0.56
N GLU A 81 -12.49 -12.56 -1.50
CA GLU A 81 -11.14 -12.39 -2.02
C GLU A 81 -10.91 -10.92 -2.38
N TYR A 82 -9.72 -10.39 -2.06
CA TYR A 82 -9.29 -9.07 -2.50
C TYR A 82 -7.77 -8.96 -2.45
N ALA A 83 -7.22 -7.82 -2.90
CA ALA A 83 -5.79 -7.51 -2.85
C ALA A 83 -4.93 -8.65 -3.42
N HIS A 84 -5.27 -9.15 -4.63
CA HIS A 84 -4.57 -10.23 -5.32
C HIS A 84 -3.06 -9.94 -5.40
N ALA A 85 -2.25 -10.75 -4.71
CA ALA A 85 -0.85 -10.44 -4.40
C ALA A 85 0.16 -11.13 -5.32
N MET A 86 -0.25 -11.54 -6.54
CA MET A 86 0.62 -12.19 -7.51
C MET A 86 1.81 -11.29 -7.87
N GLY A 87 3.03 -11.84 -7.70
CA GLY A 87 4.28 -11.14 -8.03
C GLY A 87 4.47 -9.83 -7.27
N ASN A 88 4.54 -8.72 -7.98
CA ASN A 88 4.68 -7.35 -7.46
C ASN A 88 3.35 -6.58 -7.42
N SER A 89 2.24 -7.29 -7.41
CA SER A 89 0.89 -6.72 -7.35
C SER A 89 0.50 -6.35 -5.91
N GLU A 90 -0.77 -6.07 -5.71
CA GLU A 90 -1.38 -5.48 -4.53
C GLU A 90 -1.16 -3.95 -4.47
N GLY A 91 -2.18 -3.25 -4.04
CA GLY A 91 -2.13 -1.80 -3.85
C GLY A 91 -3.41 -1.28 -3.24
N ASN A 92 -3.36 -0.02 -2.76
CA ASN A 92 -4.50 0.67 -2.15
C ASN A 92 -5.10 -0.02 -0.91
N LEU A 93 -4.36 -0.94 -0.25
CA LEU A 93 -4.87 -1.69 0.90
C LEU A 93 -5.33 -0.75 2.02
N LYS A 94 -4.55 0.30 2.29
CA LYS A 94 -4.92 1.33 3.27
C LYS A 94 -6.26 1.99 2.96
N ASP A 95 -6.53 2.33 1.70
CA ASP A 95 -7.77 3.02 1.30
C ASP A 95 -9.01 2.11 1.50
N TYR A 96 -8.87 0.80 1.27
CA TYR A 96 -9.90 -0.17 1.63
C TYR A 96 -10.19 -0.16 3.14
N TRP A 97 -9.14 -0.21 3.96
CA TRP A 97 -9.30 -0.28 5.41
C TRP A 97 -9.73 1.03 6.04
N ASP A 98 -9.37 2.17 5.48
CA ASP A 98 -9.91 3.47 5.90
C ASP A 98 -11.44 3.51 5.71
N LEU A 99 -11.95 2.93 4.62
CA LEU A 99 -13.39 2.83 4.38
C LEU A 99 -14.04 1.77 5.28
N ILE A 100 -13.41 0.59 5.44
CA ILE A 100 -13.91 -0.49 6.30
C ILE A 100 -14.06 -0.02 7.75
N TYR A 101 -13.05 0.66 8.29
CA TYR A 101 -13.15 1.19 9.67
C TYR A 101 -14.17 2.32 9.86
N LYS A 102 -14.61 2.94 8.77
CA LYS A 102 -15.59 4.03 8.79
C LYS A 102 -17.04 3.52 8.86
N HIS A 103 -17.30 2.30 8.42
CA HIS A 103 -18.65 1.74 8.28
C HIS A 103 -18.74 0.35 8.89
N ASP A 104 -19.56 0.18 9.93
CA ASP A 104 -19.72 -1.10 10.64
C ASP A 104 -20.26 -2.23 9.75
N GLN A 105 -20.92 -1.89 8.65
CA GLN A 105 -21.43 -2.86 7.68
C GLN A 105 -20.31 -3.52 6.86
N LEU A 106 -19.14 -2.86 6.76
CA LEU A 106 -17.95 -3.41 6.10
C LEU A 106 -17.08 -4.14 7.13
N GLN A 107 -16.98 -5.45 7.01
CA GLN A 107 -16.35 -6.31 8.02
C GLN A 107 -14.92 -6.74 7.68
N GLY A 108 -14.42 -6.37 6.48
CA GLY A 108 -13.08 -6.69 6.03
C GLY A 108 -13.03 -7.56 4.79
N GLY A 109 -11.97 -8.35 4.66
CA GLY A 109 -11.76 -9.23 3.52
C GLY A 109 -10.59 -10.18 3.71
N PHE A 110 -10.51 -11.15 2.78
CA PHE A 110 -9.46 -12.15 2.75
C PHE A 110 -8.53 -11.87 1.56
N ILE A 111 -7.25 -11.62 1.84
CA ILE A 111 -6.23 -11.40 0.80
C ILE A 111 -6.03 -12.71 0.02
N TRP A 112 -6.02 -12.63 -1.29
CA TRP A 112 -5.62 -13.73 -2.15
C TRP A 112 -4.18 -13.57 -2.62
N ASP A 113 -3.18 -14.32 -2.02
CA ASP A 113 -3.42 -15.19 -0.88
C ASP A 113 -2.27 -15.12 0.15
N TRP A 114 -2.08 -16.12 0.98
CA TRP A 114 -1.11 -16.12 2.08
C TRP A 114 0.31 -16.45 1.61
N VAL A 115 0.48 -17.55 0.87
CA VAL A 115 1.79 -18.08 0.49
C VAL A 115 1.84 -18.50 -0.97
N ASP A 116 2.91 -18.13 -1.67
CA ASP A 116 3.17 -18.60 -3.03
C ASP A 116 3.17 -20.14 -3.08
N GLN A 117 2.38 -20.74 -3.97
CA GLN A 117 2.18 -22.19 -4.06
C GLN A 117 3.19 -22.79 -5.04
N ALA A 118 4.41 -23.03 -4.59
CA ALA A 118 5.47 -23.64 -5.36
C ALA A 118 6.24 -24.67 -4.54
N LEU A 119 6.97 -25.54 -5.23
CA LEU A 119 7.78 -26.59 -4.64
C LEU A 119 9.24 -26.41 -5.03
N ASP A 120 10.16 -26.79 -4.13
CA ASP A 120 11.58 -26.81 -4.44
C ASP A 120 11.90 -27.83 -5.54
N LYS A 121 12.63 -27.39 -6.56
CA LYS A 121 13.13 -28.23 -7.66
C LYS A 121 14.56 -27.81 -8.01
N GLN A 122 15.41 -28.77 -8.33
CA GLN A 122 16.74 -28.50 -8.83
C GLN A 122 16.74 -28.37 -10.35
N ASP A 123 17.37 -27.34 -10.86
CA ASP A 123 17.70 -27.21 -12.27
C ASP A 123 18.77 -28.24 -12.65
N PRO A 124 18.49 -29.18 -13.56
CA PRO A 124 19.45 -30.21 -13.94
C PRO A 124 20.74 -29.67 -14.58
N ALA A 125 20.68 -28.49 -15.21
CA ALA A 125 21.83 -27.91 -15.91
C ALA A 125 22.78 -27.15 -14.96
N THR A 126 22.22 -26.49 -13.95
CA THR A 126 22.99 -25.62 -13.04
C THR A 126 23.13 -26.17 -11.62
N GLY A 127 22.33 -27.17 -11.25
CA GLY A 127 22.24 -27.71 -9.89
C GLY A 127 21.61 -26.73 -8.88
N LYS A 128 21.15 -25.57 -9.31
CA LYS A 128 20.52 -24.57 -8.43
C LYS A 128 19.08 -24.95 -8.10
N THR A 129 18.71 -24.78 -6.86
CA THR A 129 17.31 -24.92 -6.43
C THR A 129 16.51 -23.68 -6.83
N TYR A 130 15.29 -23.90 -7.32
CA TYR A 130 14.31 -22.86 -7.64
C TYR A 130 12.91 -23.31 -7.25
N TRP A 131 11.99 -22.38 -7.12
CA TRP A 131 10.58 -22.67 -6.86
C TRP A 131 9.85 -22.98 -8.16
N ALA A 132 9.45 -24.22 -8.31
CA ALA A 132 8.79 -24.74 -9.48
C ALA A 132 7.26 -24.71 -9.32
N TYR A 133 6.57 -24.35 -10.40
CA TYR A 133 5.11 -24.27 -10.45
C TYR A 133 4.60 -24.47 -11.89
N GLY A 134 3.29 -24.66 -12.05
CA GLY A 134 2.63 -24.76 -13.36
C GLY A 134 3.34 -25.74 -14.30
N GLY A 135 3.80 -25.26 -15.45
CA GLY A 135 4.43 -26.06 -16.50
C GLY A 135 5.71 -26.79 -16.13
N ASP A 136 6.34 -26.44 -14.99
CA ASP A 136 7.57 -27.09 -14.51
C ASP A 136 7.38 -28.58 -14.15
N PHE A 137 6.14 -29.02 -13.95
CA PHE A 137 5.78 -30.37 -13.54
C PHE A 137 5.12 -31.22 -14.63
N GLY A 138 5.03 -30.70 -15.84
CA GLY A 138 4.36 -31.37 -16.94
C GLY A 138 5.20 -31.46 -18.21
N LYS A 139 4.66 -32.12 -19.23
CA LYS A 139 5.17 -32.02 -20.59
C LYS A 139 4.76 -30.67 -21.17
N ASP A 140 5.57 -30.09 -22.05
CA ASP A 140 5.43 -28.75 -22.62
C ASP A 140 4.05 -28.44 -23.24
N ASN A 141 3.25 -29.43 -23.56
CA ASN A 141 1.93 -29.29 -24.17
C ASN A 141 0.76 -29.51 -23.18
N LYS A 142 1.01 -29.62 -21.89
CA LYS A 142 -0.05 -29.77 -20.89
C LYS A 142 -0.60 -28.39 -20.50
N PRO A 143 -1.93 -28.21 -20.54
CA PRO A 143 -2.54 -26.98 -20.02
C PRO A 143 -2.16 -26.76 -18.55
N ASN A 144 -1.79 -25.53 -18.21
CA ASN A 144 -1.49 -25.10 -16.85
C ASN A 144 -1.70 -23.58 -16.76
N ASP A 145 -1.84 -23.07 -15.55
CA ASP A 145 -2.09 -21.66 -15.30
C ASP A 145 -0.80 -20.84 -15.09
N GLY A 146 0.38 -21.44 -15.39
CA GLY A 146 1.66 -20.75 -15.24
C GLY A 146 1.88 -20.23 -13.82
N MET A 147 2.19 -18.94 -13.71
CA MET A 147 2.47 -18.28 -12.42
C MET A 147 1.21 -17.95 -11.60
N PHE A 148 0.01 -18.32 -12.03
CA PHE A 148 -1.24 -17.92 -11.37
C PHE A 148 -1.46 -18.57 -9.99
N CYS A 149 -0.55 -19.41 -9.52
CA CYS A 149 -0.48 -19.95 -8.17
C CYS A 149 0.56 -19.23 -7.27
N MET A 150 1.28 -18.23 -7.81
CA MET A 150 2.28 -17.44 -7.08
C MET A 150 1.67 -16.15 -6.52
N ASN A 151 0.59 -16.28 -5.78
CA ASN A 151 -0.29 -15.18 -5.36
C ASN A 151 -0.06 -14.75 -3.90
N GLY A 152 0.89 -15.36 -3.20
CA GLY A 152 1.10 -15.15 -1.78
C GLY A 152 1.71 -13.79 -1.44
N ILE A 153 1.44 -13.28 -0.24
CA ILE A 153 2.20 -12.20 0.39
C ILE A 153 3.50 -12.71 1.02
N MET A 154 3.63 -14.04 1.11
CA MET A 154 4.83 -14.76 1.55
C MET A 154 5.36 -15.62 0.42
N ARG A 155 6.67 -15.86 0.38
CA ARG A 155 7.30 -16.83 -0.52
C ARG A 155 7.03 -18.27 -0.05
N PRO A 156 7.32 -19.30 -0.88
CA PRO A 156 7.12 -20.70 -0.50
C PRO A 156 7.86 -21.12 0.77
N ASP A 157 9.01 -20.51 1.06
CA ASP A 157 9.81 -20.72 2.28
C ASP A 157 9.33 -19.90 3.49
N LEU A 158 8.17 -19.24 3.39
CA LEU A 158 7.59 -18.34 4.38
C LEU A 158 8.41 -17.07 4.64
N THR A 159 9.34 -16.70 3.77
CA THR A 159 9.94 -15.37 3.83
C THR A 159 8.99 -14.30 3.29
N PRO A 160 8.93 -13.11 3.91
CA PRO A 160 7.99 -12.09 3.50
C PRO A 160 8.34 -11.48 2.14
N LYS A 161 7.31 -11.22 1.33
CA LYS A 161 7.39 -10.34 0.15
C LYS A 161 7.16 -8.89 0.57
N ALA A 162 7.34 -7.94 -0.36
CA ALA A 162 7.14 -6.51 -0.07
C ALA A 162 5.72 -6.21 0.44
N GLN A 163 4.71 -6.86 -0.13
CA GLN A 163 3.30 -6.71 0.24
C GLN A 163 3.02 -7.04 1.71
N TYR A 164 3.73 -8.01 2.29
CA TYR A 164 3.60 -8.38 3.69
C TYR A 164 3.77 -7.19 4.64
N PHE A 165 4.69 -6.30 4.35
CA PHE A 165 4.96 -5.15 5.22
C PHE A 165 3.82 -4.12 5.16
N GLU A 166 3.21 -3.92 4.00
CA GLU A 166 2.00 -3.11 3.86
C GLU A 166 0.83 -3.74 4.62
N VAL A 167 0.61 -5.05 4.46
CA VAL A 167 -0.42 -5.79 5.21
C VAL A 167 -0.19 -5.67 6.71
N LYS A 168 1.05 -5.88 7.18
CA LYS A 168 1.42 -5.72 8.59
C LYS A 168 1.08 -4.33 9.10
N LYS A 169 1.35 -3.29 8.30
CA LYS A 169 1.07 -1.90 8.67
C LYS A 169 -0.43 -1.61 8.72
N VAL A 170 -1.16 -2.00 7.68
CA VAL A 170 -2.59 -1.68 7.55
C VAL A 170 -3.43 -2.47 8.56
N TYR A 171 -3.07 -3.73 8.83
CA TYR A 171 -3.79 -4.62 9.75
C TYR A 171 -3.47 -4.37 11.23
N GLN A 172 -2.71 -3.33 11.58
CA GLN A 172 -2.45 -3.02 12.97
C GLN A 172 -3.74 -2.77 13.75
N ASN A 173 -3.82 -3.41 14.92
CA ASN A 173 -4.97 -3.28 15.83
C ASN A 173 -4.93 -2.01 16.69
N VAL A 174 -4.10 -1.04 16.31
CA VAL A 174 -3.98 0.27 16.97
C VAL A 174 -3.93 1.35 15.91
N GLY A 175 -4.60 2.46 16.16
CA GLY A 175 -4.44 3.70 15.41
C GLY A 175 -3.78 4.74 16.30
N VAL A 176 -2.85 5.52 15.75
CA VAL A 176 -2.28 6.69 16.45
C VAL A 176 -2.46 7.90 15.54
N LYS A 177 -2.97 9.00 16.09
CA LYS A 177 -3.17 10.25 15.35
C LYS A 177 -2.56 11.43 16.09
N ALA A 178 -1.98 12.35 15.34
CA ALA A 178 -1.60 13.66 15.84
C ALA A 178 -2.87 14.49 16.18
N ILE A 179 -2.90 15.07 17.37
CA ILE A 179 -3.95 16.00 17.81
C ILE A 179 -3.38 17.41 17.83
N ASP A 180 -2.36 17.66 18.67
CA ASP A 180 -1.61 18.91 18.70
C ASP A 180 -0.14 18.59 18.92
N MET A 181 0.62 18.57 17.84
CA MET A 181 2.05 18.24 17.92
C MET A 181 2.89 19.35 18.52
N LYS A 182 2.39 20.59 18.61
CA LYS A 182 3.09 21.65 19.34
C LYS A 182 3.09 21.40 20.85
N GLN A 183 2.02 20.77 21.32
CA GLN A 183 1.90 20.32 22.73
C GLN A 183 2.27 18.84 22.91
N GLY A 184 2.71 18.16 21.85
CA GLY A 184 3.03 16.74 21.88
C GLY A 184 1.82 15.81 22.01
N GLN A 185 0.59 16.29 21.75
CA GLN A 185 -0.63 15.51 21.98
C GLN A 185 -0.93 14.56 20.82
N ILE A 186 -1.16 13.29 21.18
CA ILE A 186 -1.56 12.21 20.29
C ILE A 186 -2.81 11.51 20.81
N GLU A 187 -3.66 11.01 19.92
CA GLU A 187 -4.74 10.06 20.21
C GLU A 187 -4.27 8.65 19.91
N ILE A 188 -4.45 7.72 20.84
CA ILE A 188 -4.29 6.28 20.61
C ILE A 188 -5.68 5.66 20.62
N PHE A 189 -6.03 4.96 19.55
CA PHE A 189 -7.27 4.20 19.39
C PHE A 189 -6.96 2.70 19.41
N ASN A 190 -7.51 1.97 20.38
CA ASN A 190 -7.47 0.53 20.44
C ASN A 190 -8.55 -0.06 19.51
N LYS A 191 -8.14 -0.60 18.38
CA LYS A 191 -9.04 -1.21 17.40
C LYS A 191 -9.48 -2.63 17.78
N ASN A 192 -8.84 -3.28 18.76
CA ASN A 192 -9.25 -4.60 19.23
C ASN A 192 -10.67 -4.57 19.80
N TYR A 193 -11.37 -5.70 19.66
CA TYR A 193 -12.70 -5.89 20.24
C TYR A 193 -12.67 -6.49 21.65
N PHE A 194 -11.60 -7.22 22.01
CA PHE A 194 -11.50 -7.97 23.26
C PHE A 194 -10.23 -7.71 24.06
N GLU A 195 -9.14 -7.26 23.40
CA GLU A 195 -7.83 -7.10 24.00
C GLU A 195 -7.54 -5.65 24.39
N PRO A 196 -7.29 -5.35 25.68
CA PRO A 196 -6.79 -4.04 26.09
C PRO A 196 -5.30 -3.90 25.75
N LEU A 197 -4.81 -2.66 25.62
CA LEU A 197 -3.40 -2.41 25.29
C LEU A 197 -2.41 -2.65 26.44
N LYS A 198 -2.85 -3.11 27.62
CA LYS A 198 -2.01 -3.37 28.80
C LYS A 198 -0.91 -4.43 28.58
N ASN A 199 -1.05 -5.25 27.56
CA ASN A 199 -0.08 -6.29 27.22
C ASN A 199 1.12 -5.75 26.45
N TYR A 200 1.10 -4.46 26.09
CA TYR A 200 2.15 -3.79 25.34
C TYR A 200 2.93 -2.81 26.22
N GLN A 201 4.22 -2.72 25.98
CA GLN A 201 5.03 -1.58 26.42
C GLN A 201 4.99 -0.54 25.29
N ILE A 202 4.50 0.67 25.60
CA ILE A 202 4.39 1.74 24.62
C ILE A 202 5.58 2.68 24.79
N VAL A 203 6.35 2.87 23.73
CA VAL A 203 7.50 3.76 23.70
C VAL A 203 7.42 4.70 22.51
N TRP A 204 8.13 5.82 22.59
CA TRP A 204 8.25 6.75 21.48
C TRP A 204 9.70 7.17 21.26
N SER A 205 10.01 7.54 20.03
CA SER A 205 11.32 8.04 19.62
C SER A 205 11.15 9.31 18.79
N LEU A 206 12.05 10.28 18.95
CA LEU A 206 12.08 11.52 18.18
C LEU A 206 13.22 11.45 17.17
N TYR A 207 12.91 11.83 15.93
CA TYR A 207 13.87 11.91 14.83
C TYR A 207 13.99 13.33 14.32
N LYS A 208 15.21 13.76 14.02
CA LYS A 208 15.54 15.01 13.33
C LYS A 208 16.24 14.68 12.00
N ASP A 209 15.69 15.11 10.89
CA ASP A 209 16.26 14.89 9.55
C ASP A 209 16.65 13.42 9.32
N GLY A 210 15.80 12.48 9.75
CA GLY A 210 16.01 11.03 9.66
C GLY A 210 16.90 10.43 10.76
N VAL A 211 17.55 11.24 11.61
CA VAL A 211 18.42 10.76 12.69
C VAL A 211 17.67 10.70 14.01
N CYS A 212 17.75 9.56 14.71
CA CYS A 212 17.11 9.41 16.02
C CYS A 212 17.84 10.23 17.10
N VAL A 213 17.16 11.25 17.64
CA VAL A 213 17.71 12.15 18.68
C VAL A 213 17.21 11.84 20.10
N LYS A 214 16.05 11.18 20.24
CA LYS A 214 15.58 10.56 21.50
C LYS A 214 15.04 9.18 21.17
N LYS A 215 15.54 8.13 21.83
CA LYS A 215 15.20 6.75 21.53
C LYS A 215 14.42 6.10 22.68
N ASN A 216 13.35 5.35 22.32
CA ASN A 216 12.61 4.44 23.19
C ASN A 216 12.20 5.06 24.55
N GLN A 217 11.72 6.30 24.53
CA GLN A 217 11.20 6.93 25.74
C GLN A 217 9.86 6.28 26.11
N PRO A 218 9.64 5.89 27.38
CA PRO A 218 8.36 5.33 27.80
C PRO A 218 7.25 6.38 27.65
N LEU A 219 6.09 5.96 27.13
CA LEU A 219 4.91 6.80 27.11
C LEU A 219 4.34 6.90 28.53
N GLN A 220 4.40 8.09 29.10
CA GLN A 220 3.86 8.34 30.44
C GLN A 220 2.33 8.28 30.42
N GLY A 221 1.73 7.77 31.51
CA GLY A 221 0.28 7.61 31.61
C GLY A 221 -0.28 6.41 30.83
N ALA A 222 0.54 5.68 30.07
CA ALA A 222 0.12 4.48 29.35
C ALA A 222 -0.35 3.32 30.25
N LYS A 223 -0.24 3.46 31.57
CA LYS A 223 -0.83 2.53 32.55
C LYS A 223 -2.35 2.62 32.62
N ASN A 224 -2.94 3.74 32.23
CA ASN A 224 -4.40 3.93 32.12
C ASN A 224 -4.83 3.56 30.71
N ILE A 225 -4.92 2.30 30.49
CA ILE A 225 -4.88 1.64 29.22
C ILE A 225 -6.23 1.73 28.54
N VAL A 226 -6.16 2.16 27.29
CA VAL A 226 -7.28 2.19 26.38
C VAL A 226 -7.85 0.77 26.27
N GLY A 227 -9.07 0.60 26.76
CA GLY A 227 -9.84 -0.63 26.62
C GLY A 227 -10.16 -0.95 25.18
N PRO A 228 -10.74 -2.12 24.90
CA PRO A 228 -11.20 -2.48 23.56
C PRO A 228 -12.15 -1.42 23.00
N ARG A 229 -11.92 -0.98 21.76
CA ARG A 229 -12.71 0.05 21.03
C ARG A 229 -12.69 1.44 21.66
N GLU A 230 -11.82 1.68 22.62
CA GLU A 230 -11.68 2.98 23.28
C GLU A 230 -10.53 3.82 22.67
N LYS A 231 -10.55 5.10 23.01
CA LYS A 231 -9.54 6.09 22.64
C LYS A 231 -8.99 6.76 23.88
N GLY A 232 -7.69 7.09 23.83
CA GLY A 232 -7.01 7.84 24.88
C GLY A 232 -6.10 8.92 24.31
N ILE A 233 -6.04 10.08 25.00
CA ILE A 233 -5.12 11.15 24.62
C ILE A 233 -3.90 11.10 25.54
N TYR A 234 -2.71 11.19 24.95
CA TYR A 234 -1.43 11.12 25.63
C TYR A 234 -0.53 12.27 25.18
N THR A 235 0.38 12.69 26.05
CA THR A 235 1.34 13.74 25.74
C THR A 235 2.75 13.16 25.64
N LEU A 236 3.42 13.45 24.53
CA LEU A 236 4.83 13.16 24.31
C LEU A 236 5.66 14.30 24.86
N PRO A 237 6.51 14.07 25.89
CA PRO A 237 7.23 15.15 26.58
C PRO A 237 8.49 15.58 25.83
N TYR A 238 8.31 16.30 24.70
CA TYR A 238 9.37 17.04 24.03
C TYR A 238 9.05 18.53 24.03
N ASP A 239 10.10 19.35 24.01
CA ASP A 239 9.95 20.81 23.91
C ASP A 239 9.91 21.24 22.45
N TYR A 240 8.71 21.54 21.93
CA TYR A 240 8.51 21.97 20.56
C TYR A 240 9.22 23.30 20.25
N ALA A 241 9.32 24.21 21.22
CA ALA A 241 9.93 25.53 21.02
C ALA A 241 11.44 25.45 20.80
N SER A 242 12.08 24.41 21.37
CA SER A 242 13.51 24.17 21.20
C SER A 242 13.87 23.45 19.88
N LEU A 243 12.87 23.01 19.09
CA LEU A 243 13.13 22.34 17.82
C LEU A 243 13.58 23.33 16.75
N ASP A 244 14.66 22.99 16.05
CA ASP A 244 15.22 23.77 14.96
C ASP A 244 14.18 24.03 13.86
N ALA A 245 14.02 25.31 13.47
CA ALA A 245 13.05 25.71 12.45
C ALA A 245 13.40 25.20 11.04
N ASN A 246 14.68 24.94 10.78
CA ASN A 246 15.17 24.52 9.47
C ASN A 246 15.25 23.00 9.30
N SER A 247 14.79 22.24 10.30
CA SER A 247 14.86 20.78 10.30
C SER A 247 13.47 20.16 10.34
N GLU A 248 13.37 18.95 9.78
CA GLU A 248 12.17 18.15 9.81
C GLU A 248 12.19 17.20 11.02
N TYR A 249 11.09 17.14 11.74
CA TYR A 249 10.96 16.27 12.91
C TYR A 249 9.80 15.31 12.80
N PHE A 250 10.04 14.03 13.15
CA PHE A 250 9.05 12.99 13.30
C PHE A 250 9.14 12.33 14.66
N VAL A 251 8.01 11.86 15.16
CA VAL A 251 7.98 10.87 16.27
C VAL A 251 7.49 9.54 15.73
N THR A 252 8.10 8.45 16.22
CA THR A 252 7.60 7.09 16.03
C THR A 252 7.11 6.59 17.38
N VAL A 253 5.85 6.13 17.42
CA VAL A 253 5.24 5.51 18.61
C VAL A 253 5.17 4.02 18.35
N GLN A 254 5.76 3.21 19.25
CA GLN A 254 5.87 1.76 19.07
C GLN A 254 5.19 1.02 20.22
N PHE A 255 4.55 -0.08 19.88
CA PHE A 255 3.88 -1.00 20.81
C PHE A 255 4.66 -2.31 20.82
N LEU A 256 5.42 -2.53 21.87
CA LEU A 256 6.28 -3.69 22.04
C LEU A 256 5.58 -4.74 22.89
N LEU A 257 5.77 -6.02 22.55
CA LEU A 257 5.28 -7.11 23.39
C LEU A 257 5.84 -7.00 24.80
N GLY A 258 4.96 -6.97 25.80
CA GLY A 258 5.34 -6.90 27.22
C GLY A 258 5.83 -8.23 27.80
N LYS A 259 5.60 -9.36 27.11
CA LYS A 259 5.99 -10.72 27.50
C LYS A 259 6.32 -11.57 26.28
N ASP A 260 6.94 -12.71 26.48
CA ASP A 260 7.14 -13.72 25.44
C ASP A 260 5.79 -14.28 24.98
N MET A 261 5.64 -14.42 23.67
CA MET A 261 4.53 -15.07 23.00
C MET A 261 5.04 -16.29 22.22
N PRO A 262 4.18 -17.26 21.84
CA PRO A 262 4.61 -18.43 21.05
C PRO A 262 5.33 -18.08 19.73
N TRP A 263 5.02 -16.91 19.17
CA TRP A 263 5.47 -16.44 17.86
C TRP A 263 6.49 -15.31 17.89
N ALA A 264 6.72 -14.64 19.05
CA ALA A 264 7.75 -13.59 19.16
C ALA A 264 8.14 -13.34 20.63
N LYS A 265 9.36 -12.85 20.84
CA LYS A 265 9.90 -12.53 22.17
C LYS A 265 9.42 -11.19 22.67
N LYS A 266 9.44 -11.01 24.00
CA LYS A 266 9.27 -9.71 24.67
C LYS A 266 10.15 -8.65 24.01
N GLY A 267 9.59 -7.45 23.79
CA GLY A 267 10.26 -6.35 23.11
C GLY A 267 10.14 -6.35 21.59
N TYR A 268 9.51 -7.38 21.00
CA TYR A 268 9.19 -7.35 19.56
C TYR A 268 8.22 -6.20 19.27
N VAL A 269 8.52 -5.39 18.24
CA VAL A 269 7.66 -4.31 17.78
C VAL A 269 6.48 -4.89 17.02
N GLN A 270 5.32 -4.96 17.68
CA GLN A 270 4.10 -5.50 17.09
C GLN A 270 3.43 -4.47 16.16
N MET A 271 3.40 -3.23 16.60
CA MET A 271 2.74 -2.13 15.90
C MET A 271 3.54 -0.85 16.06
N GLU A 272 3.48 0.02 15.06
CA GLU A 272 4.13 1.33 15.12
C GLU A 272 3.42 2.37 14.26
N GLU A 273 3.53 3.63 14.64
CA GLU A 273 3.04 4.77 13.86
C GLU A 273 4.05 5.89 13.86
N GLN A 274 4.24 6.51 12.70
CA GLN A 274 5.09 7.68 12.55
C GLN A 274 4.23 8.92 12.32
N LEU A 275 4.49 9.97 13.10
CA LEU A 275 3.76 11.22 13.03
C LEU A 275 4.73 12.37 12.78
N ARG A 276 4.39 13.26 11.88
CA ARG A 276 5.15 14.49 11.63
C ARG A 276 4.93 15.46 12.77
N VAL A 277 6.01 15.90 13.40
CA VAL A 277 6.00 16.90 14.48
C VAL A 277 6.12 18.28 13.90
N LYS A 278 7.14 18.48 13.04
CA LYS A 278 7.48 19.77 12.44
C LYS A 278 8.08 19.52 11.07
N GLY A 279 7.69 20.29 10.07
CA GLY A 279 8.41 20.36 8.80
C GLY A 279 9.50 21.39 8.87
N ALA A 280 10.50 21.28 8.03
CA ALA A 280 11.38 22.40 7.77
C ALA A 280 10.53 23.53 7.17
N ASP A 281 10.57 24.71 7.81
CA ASP A 281 9.93 25.91 7.28
C ASP A 281 10.77 26.46 6.09
N VAL A 282 11.13 25.58 5.17
CA VAL A 282 11.77 26.01 3.93
C VAL A 282 10.64 26.62 3.10
N ALA A 283 10.57 27.94 3.15
CA ALA A 283 9.76 28.64 2.16
C ALA A 283 10.19 28.13 0.78
N ALA A 284 9.25 27.59 0.01
CA ALA A 284 9.54 27.26 -1.38
C ALA A 284 10.21 28.49 -1.99
N PRO A 285 11.41 28.39 -2.62
CA PRO A 285 12.10 29.52 -3.16
C PRO A 285 11.13 30.25 -4.09
N SER A 286 10.67 31.42 -3.66
CA SER A 286 9.83 32.24 -4.49
C SER A 286 10.66 32.57 -5.72
N ILE A 287 10.17 32.24 -6.90
CA ILE A 287 10.80 32.59 -8.17
C ILE A 287 11.06 34.14 -8.22
N ALA A 288 10.21 34.89 -7.54
CA ALA A 288 10.38 36.34 -7.38
C ALA A 288 11.57 36.74 -6.50
N ALA A 289 11.99 35.91 -5.53
CA ALA A 289 13.12 36.19 -4.62
C ALA A 289 14.49 35.86 -5.26
N VAL A 290 14.54 35.03 -6.31
CA VAL A 290 15.77 34.72 -7.04
C VAL A 290 16.14 35.81 -8.05
N ALA A 291 15.23 36.75 -8.27
CA ALA A 291 15.44 37.82 -9.24
C ALA A 291 16.39 38.94 -8.71
N LYS A 292 17.49 39.15 -9.39
CA LYS A 292 18.27 40.38 -9.49
C LYS A 292 19.58 40.55 -8.74
N THR A 293 20.23 39.48 -8.28
CA THR A 293 21.61 39.60 -7.73
C THR A 293 22.70 39.01 -8.62
N GLY A 294 22.35 38.38 -9.74
CA GLY A 294 23.27 37.69 -10.64
C GLY A 294 23.69 38.53 -11.87
N LYS A 295 24.79 38.16 -12.50
CA LYS A 295 25.18 38.67 -13.82
C LYS A 295 24.09 38.35 -14.86
N ALA A 296 23.93 39.24 -15.86
CA ALA A 296 22.95 39.01 -16.93
C ALA A 296 23.17 37.67 -17.63
N MET A 297 22.10 36.87 -17.75
CA MET A 297 22.13 35.65 -18.53
C MET A 297 22.22 35.96 -20.02
N LYS A 298 22.94 35.13 -20.77
CA LYS A 298 23.01 35.19 -22.24
C LYS A 298 22.04 34.20 -22.84
N TYR A 299 21.17 34.70 -23.69
CA TYR A 299 20.25 33.91 -24.51
C TYR A 299 20.78 33.76 -25.92
N GLN A 300 20.69 32.58 -26.50
CA GLN A 300 21.07 32.30 -27.88
C GLN A 300 20.03 31.36 -28.51
N LEU A 301 19.56 31.72 -29.71
CA LEU A 301 18.66 30.93 -30.51
C LEU A 301 19.37 30.45 -31.76
N ASP A 302 19.54 29.13 -31.87
CA ASP A 302 20.00 28.47 -33.07
C ASP A 302 18.81 27.92 -33.83
N LYS A 303 18.37 28.65 -34.87
CA LYS A 303 17.23 28.25 -35.69
C LYS A 303 17.53 27.00 -36.57
N ALA A 304 18.78 26.84 -37.00
CA ALA A 304 19.18 25.71 -37.84
C ALA A 304 19.20 24.40 -37.04
N ALA A 305 19.80 24.42 -35.86
CA ALA A 305 19.81 23.30 -34.95
C ALA A 305 18.51 23.12 -34.15
N LYS A 306 17.57 24.08 -34.27
CA LYS A 306 16.34 24.14 -33.48
C LYS A 306 16.63 24.02 -31.97
N ARG A 307 17.56 24.83 -31.47
CA ARG A 307 18.02 24.90 -30.08
C ARG A 307 17.87 26.31 -29.50
N ALA A 308 17.40 26.40 -28.29
CA ALA A 308 17.51 27.63 -27.49
C ALA A 308 18.45 27.36 -26.32
N SER A 309 19.42 28.22 -26.07
CA SER A 309 20.34 28.06 -24.94
C SER A 309 20.36 29.31 -24.06
N ILE A 310 20.53 29.06 -22.76
CA ILE A 310 20.70 30.07 -21.75
C ILE A 310 22.00 29.77 -21.01
N THR A 311 22.89 30.79 -20.95
CA THR A 311 24.17 30.68 -20.24
C THR A 311 24.14 31.71 -19.09
N GLY A 312 24.24 31.19 -17.85
CA GLY A 312 24.45 31.98 -16.64
C GLY A 312 25.90 31.95 -16.17
N GLU A 313 26.16 32.42 -14.96
CA GLU A 313 27.51 32.47 -14.40
C GLU A 313 28.15 31.12 -14.25
N ASN A 314 27.42 30.12 -13.74
CA ASN A 314 27.92 28.78 -13.44
C ASN A 314 27.13 27.66 -14.14
N PHE A 315 26.23 28.00 -15.06
CA PHE A 315 25.43 27.00 -15.77
C PHE A 315 25.23 27.33 -17.24
N GLN A 316 24.97 26.29 -18.00
CA GLN A 316 24.46 26.41 -19.38
C GLN A 316 23.36 25.38 -19.55
N VAL A 317 22.19 25.80 -20.04
CA VAL A 317 21.08 24.92 -20.40
C VAL A 317 20.70 25.13 -21.84
N ALA A 318 20.43 24.05 -22.56
CA ALA A 318 19.89 24.12 -23.91
C ALA A 318 18.57 23.31 -23.98
N PHE A 319 17.62 23.84 -24.74
CA PHE A 319 16.31 23.24 -24.97
C PHE A 319 16.19 22.79 -26.41
N ASP A 320 15.57 21.65 -26.67
CA ASP A 320 15.14 21.22 -27.98
C ASP A 320 13.83 21.91 -28.33
N LEU A 321 13.80 22.69 -29.42
CA LEU A 321 12.61 23.45 -29.81
C LEU A 321 11.54 22.57 -30.49
N ASN A 322 11.86 21.37 -30.92
CA ASN A 322 10.86 20.46 -31.45
C ASN A 322 10.04 19.79 -30.33
N THR A 323 10.69 19.43 -29.22
CA THR A 323 10.09 18.66 -28.13
C THR A 323 9.77 19.50 -26.90
N GLY A 324 10.46 20.61 -26.69
CA GLY A 324 10.38 21.38 -25.46
C GLY A 324 11.24 20.83 -24.32
N ALA A 325 11.90 19.73 -24.52
CA ALA A 325 12.71 19.07 -23.51
C ALA A 325 14.06 19.81 -23.30
N ILE A 326 14.63 19.64 -22.10
CA ILE A 326 16.00 20.04 -21.84
C ILE A 326 16.95 19.13 -22.62
N TYR A 327 17.65 19.70 -23.60
CA TYR A 327 18.60 18.95 -24.42
C TYR A 327 19.93 18.72 -23.69
N SER A 328 20.44 19.76 -23.02
CA SER A 328 21.66 19.64 -22.22
C SER A 328 21.60 20.59 -21.02
N LEU A 329 22.21 20.17 -19.92
CA LEU A 329 22.39 21.00 -18.73
C LEU A 329 23.81 20.75 -18.20
N LYS A 330 24.57 21.83 -18.07
CA LYS A 330 25.89 21.86 -17.46
C LYS A 330 25.90 22.83 -16.28
N TYR A 331 26.46 22.42 -15.15
CA TYR A 331 26.66 23.26 -13.99
C TYR A 331 28.13 23.22 -13.57
N GLY A 332 28.80 24.37 -13.62
CA GLY A 332 30.27 24.40 -13.49
C GLY A 332 30.94 23.51 -14.56
N ASN A 333 31.74 22.56 -14.11
CA ASN A 333 32.39 21.55 -14.97
C ASN A 333 31.60 20.24 -15.08
N GLN A 334 30.49 20.10 -14.36
CA GLN A 334 29.68 18.89 -14.38
C GLN A 334 28.62 18.93 -15.46
N ILE A 335 28.53 17.86 -16.25
CA ILE A 335 27.44 17.63 -17.19
C ILE A 335 26.34 16.89 -16.42
N ILE A 336 25.18 17.54 -16.26
CA ILE A 336 24.01 16.96 -15.57
C ILE A 336 23.12 16.25 -16.57
N ILE A 337 22.87 16.88 -17.73
CA ILE A 337 22.05 16.33 -18.82
C ILE A 337 22.86 16.45 -20.12
N LYS A 338 22.91 15.36 -20.87
CA LYS A 338 23.66 15.26 -22.12
C LYS A 338 22.78 14.76 -23.25
N ASP A 339 22.93 15.34 -24.42
CA ASP A 339 22.42 14.83 -25.71
C ASP A 339 20.90 14.50 -25.75
N GLY A 340 20.09 15.34 -25.13
CA GLY A 340 18.62 15.19 -25.16
C GLY A 340 18.05 14.24 -24.10
N ASN A 341 18.88 13.71 -23.22
CA ASN A 341 18.43 12.80 -22.13
C ASN A 341 17.88 13.54 -20.90
N GLY A 342 17.25 14.71 -21.11
CA GLY A 342 16.58 15.46 -20.06
C GLY A 342 15.21 14.84 -19.68
N PRO A 343 14.60 15.37 -18.62
CA PRO A 343 13.26 14.94 -18.21
C PRO A 343 12.26 15.03 -19.37
N GLN A 344 11.48 13.98 -19.54
CA GLN A 344 10.39 13.91 -20.52
C GLN A 344 9.09 13.56 -19.79
N LEU A 345 7.95 13.91 -20.42
CA LEU A 345 6.66 13.47 -19.92
C LEU A 345 6.60 11.94 -20.07
N ASP A 346 6.33 11.26 -18.95
CA ASP A 346 6.12 9.83 -18.92
C ASP A 346 4.75 9.54 -18.30
N ALA A 347 3.94 8.73 -18.98
CA ALA A 347 2.66 8.25 -18.51
C ALA A 347 2.63 6.72 -18.38
N TYR A 348 3.81 6.10 -18.44
CA TYR A 348 3.96 4.66 -18.36
C TYR A 348 4.69 4.27 -17.05
N ARG A 349 4.23 3.20 -16.43
CA ARG A 349 4.96 2.51 -15.37
C ARG A 349 5.21 1.05 -15.76
N ALA A 350 6.18 0.41 -15.18
CA ALA A 350 6.35 -1.02 -15.32
C ALA A 350 5.05 -1.75 -14.90
N PRO A 351 4.53 -2.67 -15.74
CA PRO A 351 3.33 -3.41 -15.40
C PRO A 351 3.56 -4.30 -14.17
N THR A 352 2.55 -4.43 -13.33
CA THR A 352 2.51 -5.49 -12.33
C THR A 352 2.09 -6.80 -12.98
N ASP A 353 2.27 -7.93 -12.26
CA ASP A 353 1.81 -9.22 -12.77
C ASP A 353 0.29 -9.27 -12.96
N ASN A 354 -0.47 -8.55 -12.13
CA ASN A 354 -1.92 -8.39 -12.32
C ASN A 354 -2.26 -7.58 -13.59
N ASP A 355 -1.51 -6.52 -13.91
CA ASP A 355 -1.69 -5.78 -15.18
C ASP A 355 -1.43 -6.68 -16.39
N ALA A 356 -0.43 -7.57 -16.30
CA ALA A 356 -0.12 -8.53 -17.34
C ALA A 356 -1.20 -9.62 -17.43
N GLY A 357 -1.64 -10.18 -16.30
CA GLY A 357 -2.63 -11.24 -16.25
C GLY A 357 -3.99 -10.85 -16.83
N ILE A 358 -4.44 -9.61 -16.62
CA ILE A 358 -5.69 -9.10 -17.20
C ILE A 358 -5.52 -8.32 -18.51
N GLY A 359 -4.28 -8.22 -19.02
CA GLY A 359 -3.98 -7.65 -20.33
C GLY A 359 -3.99 -6.12 -20.41
N TYR A 360 -4.00 -5.38 -19.31
CA TYR A 360 -3.96 -3.91 -19.30
C TYR A 360 -2.71 -3.37 -19.97
N HIS A 361 -1.55 -4.01 -19.77
CA HIS A 361 -0.29 -3.60 -20.38
C HIS A 361 -0.37 -3.62 -21.93
N ASN A 362 -1.12 -4.56 -22.53
CA ASN A 362 -1.31 -4.60 -23.97
C ASN A 362 -2.05 -3.36 -24.49
N ALA A 363 -3.06 -2.88 -23.74
CA ALA A 363 -3.76 -1.65 -24.08
C ALA A 363 -2.83 -0.43 -23.97
N TRP A 364 -1.94 -0.39 -22.96
CA TRP A 364 -0.96 0.69 -22.82
C TRP A 364 0.03 0.73 -24.00
N PHE A 365 0.58 -0.42 -24.40
CA PHE A 365 1.44 -0.52 -25.58
C PHE A 365 0.71 -0.10 -26.85
N LYS A 366 -0.50 -0.63 -27.07
CA LYS A 366 -1.30 -0.30 -28.24
C LYS A 366 -1.61 1.21 -28.37
N ASN A 367 -1.76 1.90 -27.24
CA ASN A 367 -2.01 3.33 -27.19
C ASN A 367 -0.72 4.18 -27.07
N GLY A 368 0.46 3.57 -27.17
CA GLY A 368 1.74 4.29 -27.19
C GLY A 368 2.14 4.94 -25.86
N LEU A 369 1.59 4.50 -24.73
CA LEU A 369 1.90 5.13 -23.43
C LEU A 369 3.34 4.90 -22.96
N TYR A 370 3.99 3.85 -23.47
CA TYR A 370 5.39 3.51 -23.14
C TYR A 370 6.42 4.40 -23.87
N ASP A 371 6.00 5.09 -24.92
CA ASP A 371 6.86 5.98 -25.73
C ASP A 371 6.00 7.14 -26.24
N LEU A 372 5.74 8.10 -25.35
CA LEU A 372 4.89 9.25 -25.68
C LEU A 372 5.67 10.23 -26.57
N PRO A 373 5.23 10.45 -27.83
CA PRO A 373 5.88 11.42 -28.69
C PRO A 373 5.67 12.84 -28.15
N MET A 374 6.77 13.51 -27.81
CA MET A 374 6.74 14.91 -27.41
C MET A 374 6.80 15.81 -28.65
N HIS A 375 5.74 16.58 -28.87
CA HIS A 375 5.70 17.60 -29.92
C HIS A 375 5.35 18.94 -29.33
N ASN A 376 6.16 19.93 -29.65
CA ASN A 376 5.89 21.31 -29.24
C ASN A 376 5.39 22.12 -30.45
N HIS A 377 4.14 22.57 -30.39
CA HIS A 377 3.52 23.32 -31.46
C HIS A 377 3.68 24.86 -31.29
N HIS A 378 4.00 25.35 -30.11
CA HIS A 378 4.08 26.80 -29.85
C HIS A 378 5.14 27.14 -28.80
N TRP A 379 6.15 27.92 -29.20
CA TRP A 379 7.10 28.54 -28.31
C TRP A 379 6.74 30.00 -28.11
N LYS A 380 6.70 30.46 -26.87
CA LYS A 380 6.71 31.86 -26.53
C LYS A 380 7.79 32.09 -25.49
N CYS A 381 8.80 32.90 -25.83
CA CYS A 381 9.69 33.53 -24.83
C CYS A 381 9.07 34.89 -24.43
N TYR A 382 8.87 35.09 -23.16
CA TYR A 382 8.44 36.33 -22.56
C TYR A 382 9.64 37.09 -21.95
#